data_add504cc2ca877efca6941f3b82eea1f
#
_entry.id   add504cc2ca877efca6941f3b82eea1f
#
_cell.length_a   1.000
_cell.length_b   1.000
_cell.length_c   1.000
_cell.angle_alpha   90.00
_cell.angle_beta   90.00
_cell.angle_gamma   90.00
#
_symmetry.space_group_name_H-M   'P 1'
#
loop_
_entity.id
_entity.type
_entity.pdbx_description
1 polymer ?
#
loop_
_entity_poly.entity_id
_entity_poly.type
_entity_poly.pdbx_seq_one_letter_code
_entity_poly.pdbx_strand_id
1 'polypeptide(L)'
;KSRFKTIAVYLCSYLLFNDGLQTVLGIAGAYAADTLGIPLFFNMTTILIIQFVAAGGAILFGRIATIFTTKTALVISLIGWVIIVLIGVGLTPLAPYHQADYQYQLEFSKDRSMYELTASPNINNSSQNAAWNARTRNLSKGDFISVSAAQIFVNHVSTMKNSHSVFLAGGPLDGLEAVGPLHISNLGDGALDWWPSLLRKTIWAPIGLNVGFQWLILGVGVGLVMGGSQALARSLFAQISPHTRSGEFFSFFGFMSRASSVFGPMLYILVTGLLDTRAAVLSIVIIIIAGTIILKWVDVADGTKVASQEDRQIKN
;
A
#
# COMPACT_ATOMS: atom_id res chain seq x y z
N LYS A 1 -14.64 -2.48 41.24
CA LYS A 1 -13.97 -2.93 40.00
C LYS A 1 -15.02 -3.06 38.92
N SER A 2 -14.79 -2.47 37.75
CA SER A 2 -15.73 -2.52 36.63
C SER A 2 -16.04 -3.99 36.27
N ARG A 3 -17.32 -4.36 36.23
CA ARG A 3 -17.78 -5.74 36.00
C ARG A 3 -17.36 -6.27 34.64
N PHE A 4 -17.21 -5.41 33.63
CA PHE A 4 -16.84 -5.75 32.26
C PHE A 4 -15.45 -5.18 31.87
N LYS A 5 -14.48 -5.22 32.77
CA LYS A 5 -13.12 -4.69 32.54
C LYS A 5 -12.47 -5.32 31.31
N THR A 6 -12.59 -6.63 31.13
CA THR A 6 -12.00 -7.38 30.00
C THR A 6 -12.58 -6.91 28.66
N ILE A 7 -13.91 -6.67 28.59
CA ILE A 7 -14.54 -6.14 27.38
C ILE A 7 -14.03 -4.72 27.08
N ALA A 8 -13.91 -3.86 28.09
CA ALA A 8 -13.41 -2.49 27.89
C ALA A 8 -11.97 -2.48 27.36
N VAL A 9 -11.08 -3.31 27.94
CA VAL A 9 -9.68 -3.44 27.46
C VAL A 9 -9.64 -3.98 26.03
N TYR A 10 -10.51 -4.95 25.72
CA TYR A 10 -10.61 -5.47 24.34
C TYR A 10 -11.07 -4.39 23.35
N LEU A 11 -12.10 -3.61 23.69
CA LEU A 11 -12.61 -2.55 22.84
C LEU A 11 -11.58 -1.43 22.62
N CYS A 12 -10.78 -1.08 23.63
CA CYS A 12 -9.66 -0.17 23.45
C CYS A 12 -8.59 -0.73 22.48
N SER A 13 -8.24 -2.01 22.64
CA SER A 13 -7.34 -2.71 21.72
C SER A 13 -7.91 -2.73 20.30
N TYR A 14 -9.19 -3.11 20.17
CA TYR A 14 -9.91 -3.18 18.90
C TYR A 14 -9.95 -1.82 18.20
N LEU A 15 -10.28 -0.76 18.91
CA LEU A 15 -10.33 0.59 18.36
C LEU A 15 -9.00 0.96 17.73
N LEU A 16 -7.88 0.71 18.39
CA LEU A 16 -6.54 1.05 17.87
C LEU A 16 -6.14 0.20 16.67
N PHE A 17 -6.16 -1.14 16.79
CA PHE A 17 -5.70 -1.93 15.68
C PHE A 17 -6.64 -1.82 14.46
N ASN A 18 -7.95 -1.73 14.68
CA ASN A 18 -8.91 -1.56 13.58
C ASN A 18 -8.77 -0.19 12.90
N ASP A 19 -8.45 0.88 13.66
CA ASP A 19 -8.14 2.20 13.09
C ASP A 19 -6.95 2.13 12.13
N GLY A 20 -5.87 1.46 12.56
CA GLY A 20 -4.72 1.21 11.67
C GLY A 20 -5.08 0.42 10.42
N LEU A 21 -5.85 -0.68 10.56
CA LEU A 21 -6.25 -1.52 9.43
C LEU A 21 -7.13 -0.74 8.43
N GLN A 22 -8.14 -0.03 8.91
CA GLN A 22 -9.04 0.75 8.06
C GLN A 22 -8.30 1.90 7.37
N THR A 23 -7.34 2.51 8.06
CA THR A 23 -6.51 3.56 7.46
C THR A 23 -5.65 3.01 6.33
N VAL A 24 -4.94 1.89 6.54
CA VAL A 24 -4.15 1.25 5.47
C VAL A 24 -5.01 0.96 4.24
N LEU A 25 -6.21 0.40 4.43
CA LEU A 25 -7.14 0.10 3.33
C LEU A 25 -7.63 1.38 2.63
N GLY A 26 -7.93 2.43 3.40
CA GLY A 26 -8.44 3.69 2.87
C GLY A 26 -7.42 4.47 2.05
N ILE A 27 -6.14 4.45 2.45
CA ILE A 27 -5.06 5.19 1.76
C ILE A 27 -4.36 4.38 0.68
N ALA A 28 -4.52 3.05 0.65
CA ALA A 28 -3.79 2.16 -0.24
C ALA A 28 -3.89 2.57 -1.71
N GLY A 29 -5.08 2.99 -2.16
CA GLY A 29 -5.31 3.43 -3.54
C GLY A 29 -4.55 4.71 -3.90
N ALA A 30 -4.54 5.69 -3.01
CA ALA A 30 -3.79 6.94 -3.19
C ALA A 30 -2.28 6.67 -3.17
N TYR A 31 -1.79 5.89 -2.21
CA TYR A 31 -0.39 5.49 -2.14
C TYR A 31 0.07 4.75 -3.42
N ALA A 32 -0.76 3.84 -3.95
CA ALA A 32 -0.48 3.13 -5.18
C ALA A 32 -0.35 4.06 -6.38
N ALA A 33 -1.24 5.05 -6.50
CA ALA A 33 -1.23 6.00 -7.61
C ALA A 33 -0.10 7.03 -7.48
N ASP A 34 0.03 7.66 -6.32
CA ASP A 34 0.89 8.83 -6.13
C ASP A 34 2.36 8.45 -5.87
N THR A 35 2.59 7.38 -5.09
CA THR A 35 3.95 6.99 -4.69
C THR A 35 4.54 5.91 -5.62
N LEU A 36 3.71 4.98 -6.08
CA LEU A 36 4.16 3.85 -6.89
C LEU A 36 3.82 4.00 -8.38
N GLY A 37 2.97 4.96 -8.77
CA GLY A 37 2.52 5.18 -10.14
C GLY A 37 1.78 4.01 -10.75
N ILE A 38 1.06 3.27 -9.92
CA ILE A 38 0.36 2.06 -10.36
C ILE A 38 -0.85 2.46 -11.21
N PRO A 39 -0.97 1.92 -12.44
CA PRO A 39 -2.13 2.18 -13.28
C PRO A 39 -3.45 1.78 -12.60
N LEU A 40 -4.51 2.52 -12.88
CA LEU A 40 -5.84 2.30 -12.30
C LEU A 40 -6.32 0.85 -12.46
N PHE A 41 -6.00 0.21 -13.59
CA PHE A 41 -6.33 -1.19 -13.84
C PHE A 41 -5.79 -2.14 -12.75
N PHE A 42 -4.50 -2.02 -12.42
CA PHE A 42 -3.89 -2.86 -11.37
C PHE A 42 -4.49 -2.56 -10.00
N ASN A 43 -4.76 -1.29 -9.71
CA ASN A 43 -5.36 -0.90 -8.43
C ASN A 43 -6.77 -1.48 -8.27
N MET A 44 -7.63 -1.37 -9.28
CA MET A 44 -8.97 -1.94 -9.28
C MET A 44 -8.95 -3.48 -9.21
N THR A 45 -8.06 -4.12 -9.97
CA THR A 45 -7.87 -5.58 -9.94
C THR A 45 -7.45 -6.06 -8.55
N THR A 46 -6.55 -5.32 -7.88
CA THR A 46 -6.10 -5.64 -6.52
C THR A 46 -7.26 -5.59 -5.52
N ILE A 47 -8.12 -4.57 -5.60
CA ILE A 47 -9.30 -4.47 -4.74
C ILE A 47 -10.20 -5.71 -4.90
N LEU A 48 -10.44 -6.15 -6.12
CA LEU A 48 -11.23 -7.37 -6.38
C LEU A 48 -10.56 -8.61 -5.80
N ILE A 49 -9.26 -8.77 -6.01
CA ILE A 49 -8.47 -9.90 -5.46
C ILE A 49 -8.57 -9.92 -3.94
N ILE A 50 -8.40 -8.78 -3.27
CA ILE A 50 -8.52 -8.67 -1.81
C ILE A 50 -9.86 -9.24 -1.32
N GLN A 51 -10.97 -8.91 -1.98
CA GLN A 51 -12.31 -9.37 -1.56
C GLN A 51 -12.47 -10.90 -1.66
N PHE A 52 -12.02 -11.48 -2.77
CA PHE A 52 -12.10 -12.94 -2.94
C PHE A 52 -11.15 -13.68 -1.99
N VAL A 53 -9.93 -13.21 -1.86
CA VAL A 53 -8.91 -13.82 -1.00
C VAL A 53 -9.28 -13.69 0.48
N ALA A 54 -9.97 -12.62 0.88
CA ALA A 54 -10.41 -12.42 2.25
C ALA A 54 -11.35 -13.54 2.75
N ALA A 55 -12.18 -14.10 1.87
CA ALA A 55 -13.00 -15.27 2.22
C ALA A 55 -12.13 -16.49 2.56
N GLY A 56 -11.09 -16.76 1.75
CA GLY A 56 -10.09 -17.79 2.02
C GLY A 56 -9.30 -17.51 3.30
N GLY A 57 -8.95 -16.26 3.53
CA GLY A 57 -8.27 -15.79 4.75
C GLY A 57 -9.07 -16.07 6.02
N ALA A 58 -10.38 -15.78 6.00
CA ALA A 58 -11.26 -16.07 7.12
C ALA A 58 -11.28 -17.58 7.47
N ILE A 59 -11.32 -18.46 6.46
CA ILE A 59 -11.27 -19.92 6.64
C ILE A 59 -9.90 -20.34 7.19
N LEU A 60 -8.80 -19.86 6.62
CA LEU A 60 -7.45 -20.17 7.04
C LEU A 60 -7.23 -19.81 8.52
N PHE A 61 -7.52 -18.56 8.87
CA PHE A 61 -7.35 -18.09 10.25
C PHE A 61 -8.35 -18.70 11.22
N GLY A 62 -9.56 -19.09 10.76
CA GLY A 62 -10.49 -19.89 11.51
C GLY A 62 -9.88 -21.24 11.92
N ARG A 63 -9.20 -21.94 11.00
CA ARG A 63 -8.46 -23.17 11.30
C ARG A 63 -7.30 -22.93 12.27
N ILE A 64 -6.55 -21.85 12.10
CA ILE A 64 -5.48 -21.48 13.05
C ILE A 64 -6.06 -21.29 14.46
N ALA A 65 -7.24 -20.66 14.57
CA ALA A 65 -7.91 -20.45 15.85
C ALA A 65 -8.37 -21.77 16.53
N THR A 66 -8.65 -22.84 15.77
CA THR A 66 -8.97 -24.14 16.34
C THR A 66 -7.74 -24.89 16.85
N ILE A 67 -6.57 -24.66 16.22
CA ILE A 67 -5.30 -25.28 16.64
C ILE A 67 -4.73 -24.58 17.88
N PHE A 68 -4.79 -23.25 17.92
CA PHE A 68 -4.28 -22.44 19.03
C PHE A 68 -5.44 -21.89 19.87
N THR A 69 -5.67 -20.59 19.81
CA THR A 69 -6.82 -19.88 20.39
C THR A 69 -7.23 -18.74 19.47
N THR A 70 -8.48 -18.30 19.59
CA THR A 70 -8.98 -17.13 18.81
C THR A 70 -8.11 -15.90 19.03
N LYS A 71 -7.68 -15.65 20.27
CA LYS A 71 -6.77 -14.53 20.62
C LYS A 71 -5.41 -14.67 19.94
N THR A 72 -4.80 -15.84 19.99
CA THR A 72 -3.49 -16.09 19.36
C THR A 72 -3.57 -15.96 17.85
N ALA A 73 -4.60 -16.52 17.22
CA ALA A 73 -4.82 -16.41 15.80
C ALA A 73 -5.02 -14.95 15.36
N LEU A 74 -5.75 -14.15 16.15
CA LEU A 74 -5.90 -12.71 15.91
C LEU A 74 -4.55 -11.98 15.98
N VAL A 75 -3.73 -12.26 17.00
CA VAL A 75 -2.37 -11.67 17.11
C VAL A 75 -1.52 -12.05 15.91
N ILE A 76 -1.55 -13.30 15.44
CA ILE A 76 -0.82 -13.74 14.24
C ILE A 76 -1.29 -12.94 13.01
N SER A 77 -2.60 -12.73 12.84
CA SER A 77 -3.09 -11.93 11.71
C SER A 77 -2.68 -10.46 11.79
N LEU A 78 -2.63 -9.87 13.00
CA LEU A 78 -2.15 -8.48 13.20
C LEU A 78 -0.65 -8.35 12.93
N ILE A 79 0.16 -9.33 13.32
CA ILE A 79 1.58 -9.40 12.94
C ILE A 79 1.71 -9.51 11.41
N GLY A 80 0.87 -10.32 10.78
CA GLY A 80 0.79 -10.40 9.32
C GLY A 80 0.52 -9.04 8.68
N TRP A 81 -0.39 -8.24 9.24
CA TRP A 81 -0.64 -6.87 8.80
C TRP A 81 0.60 -5.98 8.89
N VAL A 82 1.32 -6.03 10.02
CA VAL A 82 2.58 -5.27 10.18
C VAL A 82 3.59 -5.65 9.09
N ILE A 83 3.78 -6.95 8.84
CA ILE A 83 4.70 -7.43 7.80
C ILE A 83 4.27 -6.94 6.41
N ILE A 84 2.98 -7.01 6.09
CA ILE A 84 2.43 -6.56 4.80
C ILE A 84 2.64 -5.06 4.61
N VAL A 85 2.40 -4.24 5.64
CA VAL A 85 2.63 -2.79 5.55
C VAL A 85 4.12 -2.49 5.34
N LEU A 86 5.02 -3.19 6.04
CA LEU A 86 6.46 -3.05 5.85
C LEU A 86 6.89 -3.43 4.42
N ILE A 87 6.36 -4.52 3.87
CA ILE A 87 6.60 -4.89 2.47
C ILE A 87 6.03 -3.83 1.54
N GLY A 88 4.81 -3.34 1.81
CA GLY A 88 4.13 -2.31 1.01
C GLY A 88 4.93 -1.01 0.88
N VAL A 89 5.53 -0.55 1.99
CA VAL A 89 6.44 0.61 1.99
C VAL A 89 7.71 0.34 1.17
N GLY A 90 8.15 -0.90 1.09
CA GLY A 90 9.30 -1.34 0.31
C GLY A 90 9.02 -1.62 -1.17
N LEU A 91 7.77 -1.49 -1.62
CA LEU A 91 7.45 -1.59 -3.05
C LEU A 91 8.07 -0.43 -3.81
N THR A 92 8.57 -0.74 -5.00
CA THR A 92 9.23 0.28 -5.81
C THR A 92 9.19 -0.09 -7.29
N PRO A 93 8.89 0.87 -8.18
CA PRO A 93 9.06 0.69 -9.60
C PRO A 93 10.51 0.35 -9.93
N LEU A 94 10.72 -0.59 -10.84
CA LEU A 94 12.03 -0.88 -11.40
C LEU A 94 12.43 0.26 -12.34
N ALA A 95 13.73 0.52 -12.44
CA ALA A 95 14.24 1.40 -13.49
C ALA A 95 13.86 0.81 -14.86
N PRO A 96 13.53 1.63 -15.86
CA PRO A 96 13.32 1.16 -17.22
C PRO A 96 14.56 0.38 -17.67
N TYR A 97 14.35 -0.78 -18.32
CA TYR A 97 15.44 -1.64 -18.78
C TYR A 97 15.31 -1.97 -20.27
N HIS A 98 14.09 -2.23 -20.74
CA HIS A 98 13.83 -2.45 -22.15
C HIS A 98 13.35 -1.14 -22.82
N GLN A 99 13.62 -0.98 -24.11
CA GLN A 99 13.16 0.18 -24.89
C GLN A 99 11.68 0.48 -24.65
N ALA A 100 10.83 -0.55 -24.57
CA ALA A 100 9.40 -0.42 -24.35
C ALA A 100 8.99 0.16 -22.98
N ASP A 101 9.91 0.16 -22.00
CA ASP A 101 9.66 0.69 -20.66
C ASP A 101 9.82 2.21 -20.60
N TYR A 102 10.48 2.82 -21.58
CA TYR A 102 10.71 4.25 -21.64
C TYR A 102 9.52 4.98 -22.22
N GLN A 103 9.20 6.14 -21.64
CA GLN A 103 8.04 6.94 -22.06
C GLN A 103 8.25 7.61 -23.42
N TYR A 104 9.45 8.12 -23.66
CA TYR A 104 9.86 8.61 -24.97
C TYR A 104 10.76 7.58 -25.64
N GLN A 105 10.41 7.18 -26.85
CA GLN A 105 11.21 6.26 -27.66
C GLN A 105 11.50 6.91 -28.99
N LEU A 106 12.78 7.00 -29.32
CA LEU A 106 13.25 7.58 -30.60
C LEU A 106 14.00 6.49 -31.36
N GLU A 107 13.62 6.30 -32.62
CA GLU A 107 14.28 5.36 -33.53
C GLU A 107 14.93 6.08 -34.69
N PHE A 108 16.15 5.67 -35.03
CA PHE A 108 16.92 6.31 -36.11
C PHE A 108 16.43 5.87 -37.47
N SER A 109 15.90 6.82 -38.25
CA SER A 109 15.56 6.63 -39.65
C SER A 109 16.78 6.87 -40.54
N LYS A 110 17.27 5.81 -41.19
CA LYS A 110 18.42 5.88 -42.10
C LYS A 110 18.13 6.75 -43.33
N ASP A 111 16.90 6.72 -43.80
CA ASP A 111 16.49 7.46 -45.03
C ASP A 111 16.55 8.96 -44.82
N ARG A 112 16.23 9.44 -43.63
CA ARG A 112 16.20 10.87 -43.28
C ARG A 112 17.42 11.33 -42.49
N SER A 113 18.26 10.40 -42.00
CA SER A 113 19.35 10.68 -41.07
C SER A 113 18.91 11.45 -39.83
N MET A 114 17.72 11.16 -39.34
CA MET A 114 17.05 11.80 -38.22
C MET A 114 16.42 10.76 -37.29
N TYR A 115 16.14 11.15 -36.05
CA TYR A 115 15.38 10.34 -35.11
C TYR A 115 13.90 10.60 -35.25
N GLU A 116 13.10 9.54 -35.37
CA GLU A 116 11.64 9.56 -35.34
C GLU A 116 11.17 9.24 -33.92
N LEU A 117 10.20 10.02 -33.43
CA LEU A 117 9.57 9.79 -32.15
C LEU A 117 8.48 8.69 -32.31
N THR A 118 8.79 7.44 -31.91
CA THR A 118 7.90 6.29 -32.05
C THR A 118 6.92 6.17 -30.88
N ALA A 119 7.29 6.66 -29.69
CA ALA A 119 6.41 6.73 -28.51
C ALA A 119 6.62 8.02 -27.73
N SER A 120 5.52 8.58 -27.24
CA SER A 120 5.50 9.72 -26.31
C SER A 120 4.39 9.54 -25.29
N PRO A 121 4.58 10.01 -24.02
CA PRO A 121 3.54 9.97 -23.02
C PRO A 121 2.41 10.93 -23.38
N ASN A 122 1.19 10.63 -22.93
CA ASN A 122 0.09 11.58 -22.97
C ASN A 122 0.43 12.78 -22.06
N ILE A 123 0.59 13.95 -22.63
CA ILE A 123 0.93 15.16 -21.91
C ILE A 123 -0.32 15.66 -21.18
N ASN A 124 -0.48 15.29 -19.92
CA ASN A 124 -1.45 15.94 -19.06
C ASN A 124 -0.91 17.33 -18.69
N ASN A 125 -1.72 18.37 -18.88
CA ASN A 125 -1.40 19.76 -18.54
C ASN A 125 -1.36 20.00 -17.02
N SER A 126 -0.66 19.15 -16.25
CA SER A 126 -0.46 19.37 -14.84
C SER A 126 0.55 20.50 -14.62
N SER A 127 0.28 21.37 -13.65
CA SER A 127 1.15 22.49 -13.27
C SER A 127 2.57 22.06 -12.87
N GLN A 128 2.75 20.82 -12.43
CA GLN A 128 4.06 20.26 -12.03
C GLN A 128 5.03 20.09 -13.22
N ASN A 129 4.51 19.93 -14.43
CA ASN A 129 5.32 19.73 -15.64
C ASN A 129 5.25 20.94 -16.60
N ALA A 130 4.80 22.11 -16.15
CA ALA A 130 4.59 23.27 -17.01
C ALA A 130 5.84 23.69 -17.79
N ALA A 131 7.01 23.70 -17.15
CA ALA A 131 8.28 24.05 -17.79
C ALA A 131 8.73 22.98 -18.82
N TRP A 132 8.49 21.70 -18.53
CA TRP A 132 8.74 20.59 -19.45
C TRP A 132 7.78 20.68 -20.65
N ASN A 133 6.48 20.78 -20.39
CA ASN A 133 5.46 20.85 -21.42
C ASN A 133 5.64 22.04 -22.36
N ALA A 134 6.10 23.18 -21.86
CA ALA A 134 6.39 24.36 -22.69
C ALA A 134 7.53 24.11 -23.69
N ARG A 135 8.52 23.27 -23.33
CA ARG A 135 9.68 22.95 -24.18
C ARG A 135 9.44 21.77 -25.12
N THR A 136 8.58 20.84 -24.74
CA THR A 136 8.28 19.62 -25.51
C THR A 136 6.93 19.67 -26.22
N ARG A 137 6.23 20.82 -26.15
CA ARG A 137 4.86 21.01 -26.65
C ARG A 137 4.68 20.66 -28.13
N ASN A 138 5.75 20.65 -28.90
CA ASN A 138 5.75 20.36 -30.34
C ASN A 138 6.24 18.94 -30.67
N LEU A 139 6.58 18.13 -29.68
CA LEU A 139 7.06 16.74 -29.92
C LEU A 139 5.89 15.77 -29.81
N SER A 140 5.43 15.28 -30.94
CA SER A 140 4.36 14.29 -31.06
C SER A 140 4.88 13.01 -31.71
N LYS A 141 4.21 11.90 -31.46
CA LYS A 141 4.52 10.64 -32.15
C LYS A 141 4.50 10.83 -33.66
N GLY A 142 5.56 10.42 -34.34
CA GLY A 142 5.78 10.58 -35.78
C GLY A 142 6.63 11.78 -36.16
N ASP A 143 7.00 12.65 -35.20
CA ASP A 143 7.89 13.77 -35.47
C ASP A 143 9.35 13.32 -35.65
N PHE A 144 10.07 14.03 -36.52
CA PHE A 144 11.49 13.81 -36.79
C PHE A 144 12.33 14.90 -36.18
N ILE A 145 13.36 14.54 -35.44
CA ILE A 145 14.33 15.46 -34.88
C ILE A 145 15.75 15.13 -35.32
N SER A 146 16.58 16.14 -35.48
CA SER A 146 17.99 15.96 -35.83
C SER A 146 18.78 15.25 -34.72
N VAL A 147 19.91 14.64 -35.05
CA VAL A 147 20.78 13.97 -34.05
C VAL A 147 21.18 14.92 -32.92
N SER A 148 21.51 16.18 -33.24
CA SER A 148 21.85 17.19 -32.24
C SER A 148 20.65 17.55 -31.35
N ALA A 149 19.45 17.65 -31.91
CA ALA A 149 18.25 17.91 -31.14
C ALA A 149 17.89 16.72 -30.20
N ALA A 150 18.09 15.47 -30.67
CA ALA A 150 17.90 14.28 -29.85
C ALA A 150 18.88 14.25 -28.67
N GLN A 151 20.15 14.58 -28.89
CA GLN A 151 21.16 14.71 -27.82
C GLN A 151 20.75 15.76 -26.77
N ILE A 152 20.29 16.94 -27.23
CA ILE A 152 19.82 18.00 -26.34
C ILE A 152 18.58 17.54 -25.56
N PHE A 153 17.67 16.82 -26.21
CA PHE A 153 16.50 16.27 -25.57
C PHE A 153 16.84 15.29 -24.43
N VAL A 154 17.78 14.36 -24.67
CA VAL A 154 18.26 13.44 -23.62
C VAL A 154 18.89 14.20 -22.45
N ASN A 155 19.72 15.22 -22.74
CA ASN A 155 20.32 16.05 -21.70
C ASN A 155 19.23 16.82 -20.90
N HIS A 156 18.19 17.29 -21.55
CA HIS A 156 17.07 17.93 -20.86
C HIS A 156 16.32 16.96 -19.95
N VAL A 157 16.09 15.71 -20.39
CA VAL A 157 15.49 14.68 -19.54
C VAL A 157 16.33 14.43 -18.29
N SER A 158 17.66 14.30 -18.43
CA SER A 158 18.55 13.99 -17.31
C SER A 158 18.77 15.14 -16.32
N THR A 159 18.70 16.41 -16.78
CA THR A 159 19.08 17.58 -15.95
C THR A 159 17.92 18.39 -15.41
N MET A 160 16.81 18.43 -16.12
CA MET A 160 15.64 19.23 -15.70
C MET A 160 14.77 18.45 -14.69
N LYS A 161 14.11 19.16 -13.79
CA LYS A 161 13.08 18.60 -12.90
C LYS A 161 11.90 18.09 -13.72
N ASN A 162 11.90 16.81 -14.05
CA ASN A 162 10.82 16.12 -14.76
C ASN A 162 10.75 14.64 -14.33
N SER A 163 9.63 14.00 -14.62
CA SER A 163 9.37 12.59 -14.30
C SER A 163 9.44 11.67 -15.52
N HIS A 164 10.04 12.14 -16.63
CA HIS A 164 10.05 11.39 -17.88
C HIS A 164 11.30 10.54 -18.03
N SER A 165 11.22 9.58 -18.96
CA SER A 165 12.33 8.73 -19.38
C SER A 165 12.39 8.65 -20.90
N VAL A 166 13.60 8.54 -21.46
CA VAL A 166 13.84 8.50 -22.91
C VAL A 166 14.86 7.42 -23.26
N PHE A 167 14.64 6.76 -24.38
CA PHE A 167 15.56 5.80 -24.97
C PHE A 167 15.70 6.07 -26.48
N LEU A 168 16.92 6.01 -26.97
CA LEU A 168 17.28 6.16 -28.39
C LEU A 168 17.74 4.82 -28.96
N ALA A 169 17.11 4.37 -30.02
CA ALA A 169 17.47 3.13 -30.73
C ALA A 169 18.04 3.43 -32.10
N GLY A 170 19.18 2.82 -32.40
CA GLY A 170 19.86 2.93 -33.69
C GLY A 170 20.59 4.25 -33.91
N GLY A 171 21.37 4.32 -35.00
CA GLY A 171 22.10 5.54 -35.41
C GLY A 171 23.25 5.94 -34.49
N PRO A 172 23.68 7.21 -34.58
CA PRO A 172 24.86 7.72 -33.86
C PRO A 172 24.69 7.75 -32.32
N LEU A 173 23.46 7.73 -31.82
CA LEU A 173 23.14 7.79 -30.38
C LEU A 173 22.46 6.50 -29.90
N ASP A 174 22.74 5.38 -30.54
CA ASP A 174 22.18 4.07 -30.20
C ASP A 174 22.47 3.69 -28.75
N GLY A 175 21.43 3.28 -28.02
CA GLY A 175 21.52 2.90 -26.60
C GLY A 175 21.64 4.07 -25.63
N LEU A 176 21.57 5.33 -26.12
CA LEU A 176 21.55 6.49 -25.22
C LEU A 176 20.20 6.57 -24.52
N GLU A 177 20.24 6.64 -23.20
CA GLU A 177 19.08 6.67 -22.35
C GLU A 177 19.20 7.76 -21.28
N ALA A 178 18.06 8.25 -20.80
CA ALA A 178 17.99 9.13 -19.64
C ALA A 178 16.70 8.94 -18.87
N VAL A 179 16.79 9.13 -17.56
CA VAL A 179 15.68 9.11 -16.64
C VAL A 179 15.68 10.42 -15.86
N GLY A 180 14.55 11.11 -15.82
CA GLY A 180 14.42 12.41 -15.17
C GLY A 180 14.58 12.30 -13.63
N PRO A 181 15.05 13.37 -12.97
CA PRO A 181 15.28 13.35 -11.52
C PRO A 181 14.04 13.04 -10.68
N LEU A 182 12.84 13.39 -11.17
CA LEU A 182 11.57 13.12 -10.49
C LEU A 182 10.87 11.84 -11.01
N HIS A 183 11.58 11.02 -11.79
CA HIS A 183 11.01 9.78 -12.29
C HIS A 183 10.71 8.83 -11.14
N ILE A 184 9.58 8.14 -11.23
CA ILE A 184 9.04 7.28 -10.18
C ILE A 184 9.99 6.13 -9.76
N SER A 185 10.89 5.72 -10.65
CA SER A 185 11.92 4.73 -10.33
C SER A 185 13.09 5.31 -9.50
N ASN A 186 13.23 6.63 -9.44
CA ASN A 186 14.25 7.25 -8.62
C ASN A 186 13.80 7.23 -7.16
N LEU A 187 14.56 6.55 -6.33
CA LEU A 187 14.43 6.65 -4.89
C LEU A 187 15.19 7.90 -4.44
N GLY A 188 14.59 8.67 -3.53
CA GLY A 188 15.25 9.81 -2.91
C GLY A 188 16.37 9.37 -1.95
N ASP A 189 16.99 10.37 -1.30
CA ASP A 189 17.97 10.17 -0.23
C ASP A 189 17.32 10.30 1.17
N GLY A 190 16.04 10.05 1.27
CA GLY A 190 15.28 10.08 2.52
C GLY A 190 15.72 8.99 3.50
N ALA A 191 15.53 9.25 4.80
CA ALA A 191 15.93 8.33 5.86
C ALA A 191 15.32 6.91 5.74
N LEU A 192 14.22 6.76 5.00
CA LEU A 192 13.54 5.50 4.79
C LEU A 192 13.82 4.85 3.44
N ASP A 193 14.48 5.54 2.50
CA ASP A 193 14.68 5.08 1.14
C ASP A 193 15.66 3.90 1.01
N TRP A 194 16.45 3.65 2.08
CA TRP A 194 17.27 2.45 2.18
C TRP A 194 16.45 1.16 2.14
N TRP A 195 15.23 1.16 2.70
CA TRP A 195 14.38 -0.03 2.77
C TRP A 195 13.82 -0.45 1.40
N PRO A 196 13.13 0.42 0.63
CA PRO A 196 12.74 0.09 -0.73
C PRO A 196 13.93 -0.18 -1.64
N SER A 197 15.08 0.49 -1.44
CA SER A 197 16.31 0.19 -2.17
C SER A 197 16.81 -1.23 -1.90
N LEU A 198 16.81 -1.66 -0.64
CA LEU A 198 17.16 -3.02 -0.26
C LEU A 198 16.24 -4.06 -0.91
N LEU A 199 14.92 -3.89 -0.79
CA LEU A 199 13.94 -4.82 -1.37
C LEU A 199 14.00 -4.85 -2.90
N ARG A 200 14.22 -3.69 -3.54
CA ARG A 200 14.45 -3.62 -4.99
C ARG A 200 15.61 -4.50 -5.40
N LYS A 201 16.76 -4.32 -4.74
CA LYS A 201 18.01 -5.02 -5.08
C LYS A 201 17.96 -6.52 -4.78
N THR A 202 17.30 -6.91 -3.68
CA THR A 202 17.32 -8.31 -3.20
C THR A 202 16.18 -9.16 -3.74
N ILE A 203 15.02 -8.56 -3.99
CA ILE A 203 13.78 -9.29 -4.32
C ILE A 203 13.26 -8.87 -5.70
N TRP A 204 12.95 -7.59 -5.91
CA TRP A 204 12.17 -7.18 -7.06
C TRP A 204 12.96 -7.17 -8.37
N ALA A 205 14.19 -6.67 -8.36
CA ALA A 205 15.04 -6.64 -9.56
C ALA A 205 15.49 -8.03 -10.02
N PRO A 206 15.94 -8.97 -9.14
CA PRO A 206 16.29 -10.32 -9.56
C PRO A 206 15.13 -11.11 -10.18
N ILE A 207 13.91 -10.85 -9.74
CA ILE A 207 12.69 -11.51 -10.27
C ILE A 207 12.18 -10.78 -11.52
N GLY A 208 12.60 -9.52 -11.77
CA GLY A 208 12.11 -8.69 -12.87
C GLY A 208 10.63 -8.30 -12.74
N LEU A 209 10.11 -8.23 -11.51
CA LEU A 209 8.68 -8.08 -11.27
C LEU A 209 8.28 -6.61 -11.32
N ASN A 210 7.44 -6.24 -12.30
CA ASN A 210 6.85 -4.91 -12.42
C ASN A 210 6.05 -4.53 -11.16
N VAL A 211 6.07 -3.25 -10.78
CA VAL A 211 5.41 -2.74 -9.57
C VAL A 211 3.92 -3.05 -9.51
N GLY A 212 3.22 -3.12 -10.64
CA GLY A 212 1.82 -3.53 -10.69
C GLY A 212 1.61 -4.96 -10.19
N PHE A 213 2.47 -5.90 -10.59
CA PHE A 213 2.43 -7.28 -10.09
C PHE A 213 2.89 -7.39 -8.65
N GLN A 214 3.90 -6.59 -8.21
CA GLN A 214 4.26 -6.49 -6.79
C GLN A 214 3.03 -6.09 -5.95
N TRP A 215 2.25 -5.14 -6.44
CA TRP A 215 1.02 -4.66 -5.80
C TRP A 215 -0.08 -5.73 -5.74
N LEU A 216 -0.25 -6.52 -6.80
CA LEU A 216 -1.20 -7.64 -6.81
C LEU A 216 -0.84 -8.70 -5.77
N ILE A 217 0.44 -9.07 -5.67
CA ILE A 217 0.94 -10.03 -4.67
C ILE A 217 0.70 -9.50 -3.26
N LEU A 218 1.00 -8.22 -3.02
CA LEU A 218 0.70 -7.58 -1.75
C LEU A 218 -0.80 -7.63 -1.44
N GLY A 219 -1.66 -7.41 -2.44
CA GLY A 219 -3.11 -7.50 -2.32
C GLY A 219 -3.59 -8.88 -1.89
N VAL A 220 -2.99 -9.96 -2.38
CA VAL A 220 -3.27 -11.33 -1.91
C VAL A 220 -2.95 -11.45 -0.41
N GLY A 221 -1.79 -10.98 0.01
CA GLY A 221 -1.40 -10.95 1.43
C GLY A 221 -2.39 -10.16 2.28
N VAL A 222 -2.76 -8.94 1.84
CA VAL A 222 -3.77 -8.10 2.49
C VAL A 222 -5.09 -8.84 2.64
N GLY A 223 -5.58 -9.48 1.56
CA GLY A 223 -6.83 -10.24 1.59
C GLY A 223 -6.81 -11.34 2.66
N LEU A 224 -5.74 -12.14 2.71
CA LEU A 224 -5.61 -13.20 3.70
C LEU A 224 -5.71 -12.68 5.13
N VAL A 225 -4.89 -11.67 5.50
CA VAL A 225 -4.89 -11.17 6.88
C VAL A 225 -6.13 -10.36 7.21
N MET A 226 -6.73 -9.65 6.24
CA MET A 226 -7.96 -8.88 6.39
C MET A 226 -9.14 -9.80 6.75
N GLY A 227 -9.35 -10.87 5.98
CA GLY A 227 -10.39 -11.83 6.26
C GLY A 227 -10.23 -12.48 7.63
N GLY A 228 -9.00 -12.86 7.97
CA GLY A 228 -8.66 -13.43 9.28
C GLY A 228 -8.91 -12.47 10.44
N SER A 229 -8.34 -11.25 10.37
CA SER A 229 -8.44 -10.28 11.46
C SER A 229 -9.88 -9.85 11.74
N GLN A 230 -10.69 -9.61 10.70
CA GLN A 230 -12.08 -9.20 10.87
C GLN A 230 -12.95 -10.31 11.45
N ALA A 231 -12.81 -11.55 10.97
CA ALA A 231 -13.55 -12.71 11.49
C ALA A 231 -13.18 -13.00 12.94
N LEU A 232 -11.88 -13.03 13.25
CA LEU A 232 -11.38 -13.34 14.59
C LEU A 232 -11.70 -12.24 15.60
N ALA A 233 -11.65 -10.98 15.21
CA ALA A 233 -12.02 -9.87 16.11
C ALA A 233 -13.48 -9.99 16.57
N ARG A 234 -14.40 -10.28 15.65
CA ARG A 234 -15.81 -10.50 16.00
C ARG A 234 -16.01 -11.76 16.84
N SER A 235 -15.31 -12.86 16.49
CA SER A 235 -15.38 -14.11 17.23
C SER A 235 -14.87 -13.96 18.66
N LEU A 236 -13.74 -13.29 18.87
CA LEU A 236 -13.18 -13.02 20.19
C LEU A 236 -14.10 -12.16 21.03
N PHE A 237 -14.70 -11.12 20.43
CA PHE A 237 -15.69 -10.28 21.12
C PHE A 237 -16.92 -11.08 21.54
N ALA A 238 -17.43 -11.95 20.67
CA ALA A 238 -18.56 -12.83 20.99
C ALA A 238 -18.26 -13.77 22.18
N GLN A 239 -17.02 -14.29 22.29
CA GLN A 239 -16.61 -15.19 23.38
C GLN A 239 -16.63 -14.52 24.76
N ILE A 240 -16.32 -13.21 24.82
CA ILE A 240 -16.23 -12.46 26.08
C ILE A 240 -17.50 -11.66 26.40
N SER A 241 -18.51 -11.67 25.52
CA SER A 241 -19.76 -10.91 25.66
C SER A 241 -20.89 -11.81 26.14
N PRO A 242 -21.79 -11.35 27.07
CA PRO A 242 -22.96 -12.10 27.50
C PRO A 242 -23.95 -12.35 26.35
N HIS A 243 -24.43 -13.56 26.18
CA HIS A 243 -25.38 -13.92 25.13
C HIS A 243 -26.74 -13.26 25.33
N THR A 244 -27.20 -13.10 26.58
CA THR A 244 -28.50 -12.47 26.92
C THR A 244 -28.56 -10.99 26.58
N ARG A 245 -27.39 -10.31 26.47
CA ARG A 245 -27.26 -8.89 26.11
C ARG A 245 -26.47 -8.65 24.83
N SER A 246 -26.40 -9.68 23.98
CA SER A 246 -25.57 -9.62 22.74
C SER A 246 -25.90 -8.42 21.85
N GLY A 247 -27.18 -8.04 21.70
CA GLY A 247 -27.60 -6.88 20.92
C GLY A 247 -26.96 -5.57 21.38
N GLU A 248 -26.91 -5.31 22.69
CA GLU A 248 -26.30 -4.10 23.26
C GLU A 248 -24.79 -4.09 23.01
N PHE A 249 -24.11 -5.19 23.32
CA PHE A 249 -22.65 -5.29 23.17
C PHE A 249 -22.20 -5.21 21.72
N PHE A 250 -22.91 -5.88 20.79
CA PHE A 250 -22.59 -5.80 19.36
C PHE A 250 -22.94 -4.45 18.74
N SER A 251 -23.96 -3.73 19.24
CA SER A 251 -24.23 -2.36 18.83
C SER A 251 -23.06 -1.44 19.22
N PHE A 252 -22.53 -1.61 20.45
CA PHE A 252 -21.38 -0.86 20.92
C PHE A 252 -20.09 -1.22 20.16
N PHE A 253 -19.87 -2.50 19.86
CA PHE A 253 -18.77 -2.95 19.00
C PHE A 253 -18.85 -2.33 17.59
N GLY A 254 -20.06 -2.30 17.00
CA GLY A 254 -20.30 -1.65 15.72
C GLY A 254 -20.02 -0.15 15.73
N PHE A 255 -20.38 0.53 16.82
CA PHE A 255 -20.05 1.94 17.04
C PHE A 255 -18.51 2.12 17.10
N MET A 256 -17.81 1.33 17.92
CA MET A 256 -16.34 1.36 18.01
C MET A 256 -15.66 1.08 16.68
N SER A 257 -16.20 0.15 15.88
CA SER A 257 -15.69 -0.15 14.54
C SER A 257 -15.75 1.06 13.60
N ARG A 258 -16.78 1.87 13.69
CA ARG A 258 -16.91 3.09 12.88
C ARG A 258 -16.08 4.25 13.45
N ALA A 259 -16.03 4.37 14.78
CA ALA A 259 -15.22 5.39 15.46
C ALA A 259 -13.71 5.19 15.23
N SER A 260 -13.27 3.96 14.94
CA SER A 260 -11.87 3.60 14.71
C SER A 260 -11.31 4.06 13.35
N SER A 261 -11.96 4.91 12.60
CA SER A 261 -11.45 5.38 11.30
C SER A 261 -11.08 6.88 11.35
N VAL A 262 -10.64 7.37 12.49
CA VAL A 262 -10.38 8.81 12.71
C VAL A 262 -8.91 9.10 12.95
N PHE A 263 -8.27 8.39 13.89
CA PHE A 263 -6.91 8.71 14.32
C PHE A 263 -5.86 8.38 13.27
N GLY A 264 -6.01 7.26 12.59
CA GLY A 264 -5.07 6.82 11.56
C GLY A 264 -4.99 7.77 10.36
N PRO A 265 -6.09 8.19 9.72
CA PRO A 265 -6.06 9.17 8.65
C PRO A 265 -5.50 10.53 9.09
N MET A 266 -5.81 10.99 10.31
CA MET A 266 -5.22 12.23 10.85
C MET A 266 -3.70 12.11 10.99
N LEU A 267 -3.21 11.00 11.54
CA LEU A 267 -1.78 10.73 11.68
C LEU A 267 -1.10 10.66 10.30
N TYR A 268 -1.73 9.98 9.35
CA TYR A 268 -1.22 9.89 7.97
C TYR A 268 -1.05 11.27 7.33
N ILE A 269 -2.07 12.13 7.39
CA ILE A 269 -2.03 13.49 6.83
C ILE A 269 -0.93 14.32 7.51
N LEU A 270 -0.84 14.25 8.83
CA LEU A 270 0.16 15.00 9.59
C LEU A 270 1.58 14.56 9.22
N VAL A 271 1.84 13.26 9.16
CA VAL A 271 3.17 12.74 8.85
C VAL A 271 3.53 12.97 7.37
N THR A 272 2.56 12.85 6.45
CA THR A 272 2.79 13.17 5.02
C THR A 272 3.16 14.65 4.84
N GLY A 273 2.57 15.55 5.63
CA GLY A 273 2.89 16.98 5.58
C GLY A 273 4.24 17.36 6.16
N LEU A 274 4.78 16.55 7.08
CA LEU A 274 6.06 16.80 7.76
C LEU A 274 7.24 16.05 7.15
N LEU A 275 6.99 14.87 6.59
CA LEU A 275 8.00 13.96 6.05
C LEU A 275 7.63 13.55 4.62
N ASP A 276 7.30 12.27 4.43
CA ASP A 276 6.90 11.69 3.15
C ASP A 276 5.77 10.66 3.29
N THR A 277 5.22 10.22 2.16
CA THR A 277 4.11 9.25 2.13
C THR A 277 4.51 7.88 2.69
N ARG A 278 5.78 7.46 2.55
CA ARG A 278 6.27 6.18 3.09
C ARG A 278 6.37 6.24 4.61
N ALA A 279 6.89 7.33 5.15
CA ALA A 279 6.92 7.56 6.59
C ALA A 279 5.50 7.61 7.18
N ALA A 280 4.57 8.25 6.46
CA ALA A 280 3.17 8.30 6.86
C ALA A 280 2.53 6.91 6.92
N VAL A 281 2.75 6.04 5.94
CA VAL A 281 2.28 4.65 5.97
C VAL A 281 2.91 3.88 7.13
N LEU A 282 4.22 4.04 7.39
CA LEU A 282 4.90 3.40 8.53
C LEU A 282 4.36 3.87 9.87
N SER A 283 3.94 5.13 9.99
CA SER A 283 3.37 5.64 11.25
C SER A 283 2.10 4.89 11.67
N ILE A 284 1.33 4.36 10.71
CA ILE A 284 0.13 3.55 10.98
C ILE A 284 0.48 2.23 11.66
N VAL A 285 1.65 1.66 11.36
CA VAL A 285 2.14 0.43 12.00
C VAL A 285 2.20 0.59 13.52
N ILE A 286 2.56 1.78 14.01
CA ILE A 286 2.64 2.09 15.45
C ILE A 286 1.26 1.89 16.10
N ILE A 287 0.18 2.35 15.44
CA ILE A 287 -1.18 2.21 15.95
C ILE A 287 -1.59 0.72 15.99
N ILE A 288 -1.27 -0.05 14.94
CA ILE A 288 -1.55 -1.49 14.89
C ILE A 288 -0.79 -2.22 16.00
N ILE A 289 0.49 -1.91 16.19
CA ILE A 289 1.32 -2.50 17.25
C ILE A 289 0.77 -2.14 18.63
N ALA A 290 0.40 -0.88 18.86
CA ALA A 290 -0.17 -0.44 20.13
C ALA A 290 -1.46 -1.22 20.46
N GLY A 291 -2.37 -1.35 19.50
CA GLY A 291 -3.58 -2.16 19.63
C GLY A 291 -3.25 -3.63 19.93
N THR A 292 -2.26 -4.21 19.24
CA THR A 292 -1.81 -5.59 19.44
C THR A 292 -1.19 -5.79 20.82
N ILE A 293 -0.44 -4.82 21.34
CA ILE A 293 0.13 -4.88 22.70
C ILE A 293 -0.98 -4.86 23.74
N ILE A 294 -1.97 -3.98 23.59
CA ILE A 294 -3.11 -3.92 24.54
C ILE A 294 -3.89 -5.23 24.52
N LEU A 295 -3.99 -5.91 23.37
CA LEU A 295 -4.65 -7.21 23.26
C LEU A 295 -4.01 -8.27 24.17
N LYS A 296 -2.72 -8.17 24.52
CA LYS A 296 -2.07 -9.11 25.47
C LYS A 296 -2.73 -9.06 26.84
N TRP A 297 -3.22 -7.90 27.28
CA TRP A 297 -3.86 -7.72 28.59
C TRP A 297 -5.33 -8.17 28.63
N VAL A 298 -5.90 -8.59 27.52
CA VAL A 298 -7.24 -9.16 27.47
C VAL A 298 -7.19 -10.59 28.01
N ASP A 299 -7.79 -10.81 29.18
CA ASP A 299 -7.97 -12.16 29.77
C ASP A 299 -9.30 -12.75 29.25
N VAL A 300 -9.18 -13.63 28.25
CA VAL A 300 -10.34 -14.26 27.61
C VAL A 300 -11.06 -15.19 28.60
N ALA A 301 -10.33 -15.89 29.47
CA ALA A 301 -10.92 -16.80 30.43
C ALA A 301 -11.77 -16.05 31.48
N ASP A 302 -11.24 -14.94 32.01
CA ASP A 302 -12.00 -14.06 32.91
C ASP A 302 -13.21 -13.45 32.20
N GLY A 303 -13.05 -12.94 30.97
CA GLY A 303 -14.14 -12.40 30.16
C GLY A 303 -15.28 -13.38 29.94
N THR A 304 -14.97 -14.60 29.54
CA THR A 304 -15.96 -15.67 29.31
C THR A 304 -16.66 -16.08 30.60
N LYS A 305 -15.93 -16.11 31.73
CA LYS A 305 -16.52 -16.41 33.05
C LYS A 305 -17.51 -15.33 33.48
N VAL A 306 -17.14 -14.05 33.33
CA VAL A 306 -18.03 -12.92 33.65
C VAL A 306 -19.27 -12.93 32.77
N ALA A 307 -19.12 -13.17 31.46
CA ALA A 307 -20.23 -13.28 30.52
C ALA A 307 -21.22 -14.41 30.92
N SER A 308 -20.69 -15.59 31.25
CA SER A 308 -21.50 -16.74 31.68
C SER A 308 -22.23 -16.50 33.01
N GLN A 309 -21.63 -15.76 33.94
CA GLN A 309 -22.27 -15.38 35.20
C GLN A 309 -23.43 -14.40 34.98
N GLU A 310 -23.27 -13.44 34.10
CA GLU A 310 -24.34 -12.51 33.71
C GLU A 310 -25.53 -13.24 33.09
N ASP A 311 -25.24 -14.16 32.14
CA ASP A 311 -26.26 -14.95 31.47
C ASP A 311 -27.11 -15.81 32.45
N ARG A 312 -26.48 -16.33 33.51
CA ARG A 312 -27.20 -17.10 34.57
C ARG A 312 -28.08 -16.20 35.43
N GLN A 313 -27.63 -14.97 35.76
CA GLN A 313 -28.40 -14.05 36.62
C GLN A 313 -29.67 -13.50 35.94
N ILE A 314 -29.66 -13.39 34.60
CA ILE A 314 -30.84 -12.92 33.85
C ILE A 314 -31.84 -14.06 33.60
N LYS A 315 -31.39 -15.33 33.62
CA LYS A 315 -32.28 -16.50 33.43
C LYS A 315 -33.01 -16.94 34.70
N ASN A 316 -32.54 -16.53 35.87
CA ASN A 316 -33.18 -16.74 37.17
C ASN A 316 -34.00 -15.53 37.57
#